data_e7dde0608e47ce6b633ab772d682dd93
#
_entry.id   e7dde0608e47ce6b633ab772d682dd93
#
_cell.length_a   1.000
_cell.length_b   1.000
_cell.length_c   1.000
_cell.angle_alpha   90.00
_cell.angle_beta   90.00
_cell.angle_gamma   90.00
#
_symmetry.space_group_name_H-M   'P 1'
#
loop_
_entity.id
_entity.type
_entity.pdbx_description
1 polymer ?
#
loop_
_entity_poly.entity_id
_entity_poly.type
_entity_poly.pdbx_seq_one_letter_code
_entity_poly.pdbx_strand_id
1 'polypeptide(L)'
;MPQGKNSQSVGRIGELSVELELTGRNWLVGNFNSNIQNAAVYDLFAVKKNIKRLLRVKSYSLWNNDFGTIQYTAKKNGEIFLDLDEKNKDDFVILCGVREGKVKEYFIIPTQIVSKELKKSNKIYHQGKKRDGTKRKITSHRALFLQESKDHYWCGWRRKWNKYHNNWKLLEN
;
A
#
# COMPACT_ATOMS: atom_id res chain seq x y z
N MET A 1 2.34 -16.47 19.29
CA MET A 1 2.94 -16.70 17.95
C MET A 1 3.82 -15.51 17.59
N PRO A 2 5.02 -15.69 17.02
CA PRO A 2 5.89 -14.59 16.65
C PRO A 2 5.22 -13.76 15.54
N GLN A 3 5.00 -12.48 15.78
CA GLN A 3 4.34 -11.55 14.86
C GLN A 3 5.01 -11.47 13.45
N GLY A 4 6.29 -11.78 13.33
CA GLY A 4 7.02 -11.69 12.07
C GLY A 4 6.61 -12.74 11.01
N LYS A 5 6.30 -13.97 11.41
CA LYS A 5 5.89 -15.03 10.46
C LYS A 5 4.51 -14.77 9.84
N ASN A 6 3.58 -14.16 10.59
CA ASN A 6 2.26 -13.82 10.07
C ASN A 6 2.30 -12.68 9.04
N SER A 7 3.19 -11.70 9.21
CA SER A 7 3.28 -10.57 8.27
C SER A 7 3.86 -10.97 6.91
N GLN A 8 4.85 -11.87 6.88
CA GLN A 8 5.40 -12.40 5.64
C GLN A 8 4.37 -13.23 4.87
N SER A 9 3.63 -14.07 5.55
CA SER A 9 2.55 -14.87 4.93
C SER A 9 1.45 -13.98 4.34
N VAL A 10 1.04 -12.94 5.06
CA VAL A 10 0.05 -11.97 4.58
C VAL A 10 0.57 -11.21 3.35
N GLY A 11 1.83 -10.81 3.34
CA GLY A 11 2.48 -10.19 2.18
C GLY A 11 2.43 -11.10 0.96
N ARG A 12 2.88 -12.35 1.12
CA ARG A 12 2.91 -13.33 0.02
C ARG A 12 1.53 -13.66 -0.53
N ILE A 13 0.51 -13.78 0.34
CA ILE A 13 -0.88 -13.97 -0.09
C ILE A 13 -1.34 -12.83 -0.98
N GLY A 14 -1.03 -11.58 -0.62
CA GLY A 14 -1.39 -10.43 -1.45
C GLY A 14 -0.73 -10.45 -2.82
N GLU A 15 0.59 -10.68 -2.90
CA GLU A 15 1.31 -10.77 -4.18
C GLU A 15 0.73 -11.84 -5.09
N LEU A 16 0.57 -13.07 -4.59
CA LEU A 16 -0.01 -14.18 -5.35
C LEU A 16 -1.45 -13.91 -5.79
N SER A 17 -2.25 -13.26 -4.94
CA SER A 17 -3.63 -12.94 -5.28
C SER A 17 -3.71 -11.86 -6.37
N VAL A 18 -2.83 -10.86 -6.35
CA VAL A 18 -2.74 -9.84 -7.40
C VAL A 18 -2.29 -10.47 -8.73
N GLU A 19 -1.30 -11.34 -8.69
CA GLU A 19 -0.83 -12.08 -9.87
C GLU A 19 -1.97 -12.91 -10.50
N LEU A 20 -2.73 -13.64 -9.68
CA LEU A 20 -3.88 -14.44 -10.14
C LEU A 20 -5.00 -13.56 -10.72
N GLU A 21 -5.35 -12.46 -10.07
CA GLU A 21 -6.36 -11.52 -10.54
C GLU A 21 -5.98 -10.92 -11.90
N LEU A 22 -4.74 -10.50 -12.07
CA LEU A 22 -4.26 -9.92 -13.31
C LEU A 22 -4.19 -10.97 -14.43
N THR A 23 -3.72 -12.16 -14.13
CA THR A 23 -3.70 -13.28 -15.09
C THR A 23 -5.10 -13.62 -15.57
N GLY A 24 -6.09 -13.67 -14.67
CA GLY A 24 -7.50 -13.87 -15.01
C GLY A 24 -8.10 -12.75 -15.86
N ARG A 25 -7.47 -11.57 -15.90
CA ARG A 25 -7.83 -10.40 -16.73
C ARG A 25 -6.99 -10.30 -18.01
N ASN A 26 -6.30 -11.36 -18.39
CA ASN A 26 -5.44 -11.45 -19.57
C ASN A 26 -4.25 -10.49 -19.56
N TRP A 27 -3.65 -10.26 -18.37
CA TRP A 27 -2.35 -9.63 -18.25
C TRP A 27 -1.26 -10.69 -18.18
N LEU A 28 -0.15 -10.47 -18.87
CA LEU A 28 1.09 -11.19 -18.62
C LEU A 28 1.73 -10.58 -17.36
N VAL A 29 1.97 -11.39 -16.34
CA VAL A 29 2.49 -10.93 -15.05
C VAL A 29 3.81 -11.60 -14.75
N GLY A 30 4.77 -10.84 -14.24
CA GLY A 30 6.02 -11.36 -13.71
C GLY A 30 6.29 -10.80 -12.31
N ASN A 31 6.94 -11.63 -11.49
CA ASN A 31 7.27 -11.31 -10.11
C ASN A 31 8.77 -11.01 -9.99
N PHE A 32 9.11 -9.80 -9.54
CA PHE A 32 10.51 -9.39 -9.35
C PHE A 32 11.17 -10.09 -8.15
N ASN A 33 10.38 -10.48 -7.15
CA ASN A 33 10.87 -11.12 -5.93
C ASN A 33 10.95 -12.65 -6.02
N SER A 34 10.77 -13.24 -7.22
CA SER A 34 10.76 -14.70 -7.39
C SER A 34 12.09 -15.37 -7.00
N ASN A 35 13.20 -14.68 -7.22
CA ASN A 35 14.55 -15.23 -7.01
C ASN A 35 15.30 -14.59 -5.83
N ILE A 36 15.06 -13.32 -5.54
CA ILE A 36 15.72 -12.57 -4.46
C ILE A 36 14.69 -11.74 -3.71
N GLN A 37 14.39 -12.12 -2.47
CA GLN A 37 13.42 -11.38 -1.64
C GLN A 37 13.89 -9.95 -1.40
N ASN A 38 12.97 -9.00 -1.57
CA ASN A 38 13.18 -7.56 -1.34
C ASN A 38 14.29 -6.93 -2.20
N ALA A 39 14.65 -7.54 -3.32
CA ALA A 39 15.69 -7.00 -4.21
C ALA A 39 15.18 -5.87 -5.10
N ALA A 40 13.90 -5.80 -5.36
CA ALA A 40 13.27 -4.83 -6.26
C ALA A 40 12.43 -3.79 -5.53
N VAL A 41 12.37 -2.61 -6.12
CA VAL A 41 11.47 -1.52 -5.68
C VAL A 41 10.00 -1.90 -5.91
N TYR A 42 9.77 -2.71 -6.95
CA TYR A 42 8.45 -3.22 -7.34
C TYR A 42 8.35 -4.71 -7.06
N ASP A 43 7.15 -5.16 -6.74
CA ASP A 43 6.87 -6.57 -6.48
C ASP A 43 6.51 -7.30 -7.78
N LEU A 44 5.69 -6.68 -8.64
CA LEU A 44 5.23 -7.26 -9.90
C LEU A 44 5.37 -6.27 -11.07
N PHE A 45 5.54 -6.83 -12.26
CA PHE A 45 5.24 -6.11 -13.50
C PHE A 45 4.08 -6.78 -14.22
N ALA A 46 3.28 -6.01 -14.96
CA ALA A 46 2.15 -6.50 -15.71
C ALA A 46 2.13 -5.88 -17.11
N VAL A 47 1.87 -6.71 -18.13
CA VAL A 47 1.80 -6.28 -19.54
C VAL A 47 0.50 -6.78 -20.17
N LYS A 48 -0.22 -5.88 -20.82
CA LYS A 48 -1.41 -6.22 -21.62
C LYS A 48 -1.41 -5.39 -22.88
N LYS A 49 -1.30 -6.04 -24.04
CA LYS A 49 -1.09 -5.35 -25.34
C LYS A 49 0.12 -4.41 -25.24
N ASN A 50 -0.06 -3.11 -25.47
CA ASN A 50 0.99 -2.08 -25.39
C ASN A 50 1.09 -1.40 -24.03
N ILE A 51 0.29 -1.83 -23.05
CA ILE A 51 0.26 -1.24 -21.71
C ILE A 51 1.23 -2.00 -20.82
N LYS A 52 2.09 -1.28 -20.11
CA LYS A 52 3.02 -1.81 -19.10
C LYS A 52 2.74 -1.15 -17.77
N ARG A 53 2.74 -1.92 -16.68
CA ARG A 53 2.52 -1.42 -15.32
C ARG A 53 3.57 -1.99 -14.37
N LEU A 54 4.06 -1.14 -13.48
CA LEU A 54 4.92 -1.51 -12.36
C LEU A 54 4.09 -1.46 -11.10
N LEU A 55 4.07 -2.55 -10.35
CA LEU A 55 3.15 -2.73 -9.24
C LEU A 55 3.90 -2.98 -7.95
N ARG A 56 3.52 -2.23 -6.93
CA ARG A 56 3.91 -2.47 -5.56
C ARG A 56 2.71 -2.99 -4.79
N VAL A 57 2.84 -4.16 -4.19
CA VAL A 57 1.78 -4.79 -3.40
C VAL A 57 2.02 -4.54 -1.92
N LYS A 58 1.01 -4.04 -1.23
CA LYS A 58 1.01 -3.87 0.21
C LYS A 58 -0.20 -4.58 0.81
N SER A 59 0.08 -5.59 1.62
CA SER A 59 -0.96 -6.38 2.27
C SER A 59 -1.14 -5.93 3.72
N TYR A 60 -2.36 -6.02 4.19
CA TYR A 60 -2.73 -5.77 5.57
C TYR A 60 -3.77 -6.78 6.03
N SER A 61 -3.71 -7.14 7.31
CA SER A 61 -4.72 -8.00 7.89
C SER A 61 -6.02 -7.24 8.13
N LEU A 62 -7.12 -7.79 7.70
CA LEU A 62 -8.47 -7.36 8.06
C LEU A 62 -8.91 -8.13 9.31
N TRP A 63 -9.12 -7.41 10.40
CA TRP A 63 -9.67 -7.97 11.63
C TRP A 63 -11.20 -7.80 11.67
N ASN A 64 -11.83 -8.27 12.74
CA ASN A 64 -13.24 -8.02 12.97
C ASN A 64 -13.52 -6.52 12.85
N ASN A 65 -14.60 -6.15 12.15
CA ASN A 65 -14.98 -4.78 11.78
C ASN A 65 -14.10 -4.14 10.68
N ASP A 66 -13.47 -4.93 9.82
CA ASP A 66 -12.70 -4.44 8.68
C ASP A 66 -11.56 -3.48 9.05
N PHE A 67 -10.95 -3.67 10.22
CA PHE A 67 -9.82 -2.86 10.63
C PHE A 67 -8.57 -3.23 9.84
N GLY A 68 -7.94 -2.25 9.22
CA GLY A 68 -6.69 -2.42 8.49
C GLY A 68 -5.73 -1.26 8.71
N THR A 69 -4.46 -1.58 8.83
CA THR A 69 -3.37 -0.62 8.95
C THR A 69 -2.30 -0.91 7.91
N ILE A 70 -1.94 0.12 7.14
CA ILE A 70 -0.88 0.04 6.15
C ILE A 70 0.32 0.81 6.68
N GLN A 71 1.48 0.16 6.68
CA GLN A 71 2.73 0.77 7.11
C GLN A 71 3.63 1.08 5.93
N TYR A 72 4.26 2.25 5.98
CA TYR A 72 5.25 2.71 5.01
C TYR A 72 6.51 3.18 5.72
N THR A 73 7.65 2.90 5.10
CA THR A 73 8.95 3.37 5.57
C THR A 73 9.28 4.72 4.92
N ALA A 74 9.75 5.67 5.73
CA ALA A 74 10.26 6.95 5.29
C ALA A 74 11.78 7.01 5.49
N LYS A 75 12.46 7.97 4.86
CA LYS A 75 13.85 8.28 5.22
C LYS A 75 13.94 8.76 6.68
N LYS A 76 15.14 8.70 7.28
CA LYS A 76 15.37 9.10 8.68
C LYS A 76 14.87 10.50 9.03
N ASN A 77 14.92 11.44 8.08
CA ASN A 77 14.37 12.79 8.28
C ASN A 77 12.84 12.87 8.13
N GLY A 78 12.17 11.77 7.79
CA GLY A 78 10.72 11.71 7.62
C GLY A 78 10.16 12.44 6.40
N GLU A 79 11.02 12.98 5.53
CA GLU A 79 10.58 13.83 4.41
C GLU A 79 10.15 13.03 3.19
N ILE A 80 10.72 11.84 2.95
CA ILE A 80 10.50 11.06 1.73
C ILE A 80 10.20 9.62 2.11
N PHE A 81 9.08 9.11 1.63
CA PHE A 81 8.82 7.67 1.63
C PHE A 81 9.65 7.03 0.54
N LEU A 82 10.51 6.10 0.96
CA LEU A 82 11.35 5.35 0.04
C LEU A 82 10.47 4.62 -0.97
N ASP A 83 10.97 4.51 -2.16
CA ASP A 83 10.45 3.62 -3.20
C ASP A 83 9.11 4.04 -3.83
N LEU A 84 8.64 5.25 -3.62
CA LEU A 84 7.46 5.77 -4.31
C LEU A 84 7.91 6.78 -5.37
N ASP A 85 7.99 6.36 -6.63
CA ASP A 85 8.29 7.25 -7.74
C ASP A 85 7.04 8.02 -8.17
N GLU A 86 7.02 9.32 -7.89
CA GLU A 86 5.91 10.20 -8.27
C GLU A 86 5.89 10.55 -9.75
N LYS A 87 6.98 10.35 -10.45
CA LYS A 87 7.13 10.76 -11.85
C LYS A 87 6.61 9.71 -12.82
N ASN A 88 6.60 8.45 -12.41
CA ASN A 88 6.18 7.36 -13.27
C ASN A 88 4.65 7.19 -13.21
N LYS A 89 3.97 7.49 -14.32
CA LYS A 89 2.52 7.35 -14.45
C LYS A 89 2.07 5.88 -14.55
N ASP A 90 2.99 4.98 -14.90
CA ASP A 90 2.71 3.55 -15.07
C ASP A 90 2.83 2.77 -13.76
N ASP A 91 3.03 3.48 -12.66
CA ASP A 91 3.30 2.97 -11.34
C ASP A 91 2.04 2.93 -10.47
N PHE A 92 1.75 1.77 -9.88
CA PHE A 92 0.60 1.59 -9.01
C PHE A 92 0.98 0.90 -7.70
N VAL A 93 0.32 1.32 -6.65
CA VAL A 93 0.27 0.60 -5.38
C VAL A 93 -1.04 -0.17 -5.30
N ILE A 94 -0.96 -1.47 -5.08
CA ILE A 94 -2.12 -2.32 -4.86
C ILE A 94 -2.15 -2.70 -3.38
N LEU A 95 -3.19 -2.26 -2.69
CA LEU A 95 -3.41 -2.60 -1.29
C LEU A 95 -4.33 -3.82 -1.24
N CYS A 96 -3.93 -4.82 -0.46
CA CYS A 96 -4.65 -6.09 -0.33
C CYS A 96 -5.11 -6.29 1.11
N GLY A 97 -6.40 -6.27 1.34
CA GLY A 97 -7.01 -6.62 2.63
C GLY A 97 -7.17 -8.13 2.77
N VAL A 98 -6.40 -8.75 3.67
CA VAL A 98 -6.36 -10.21 3.85
C VAL A 98 -7.11 -10.61 5.12
N ARG A 99 -8.03 -11.55 5.00
CA ARG A 99 -8.73 -12.21 6.12
C ARG A 99 -8.79 -13.71 5.86
N GLU A 100 -8.45 -14.50 6.87
CA GLU A 100 -8.50 -15.97 6.80
C GLU A 100 -7.77 -16.54 5.58
N GLY A 101 -6.57 -16.02 5.32
CA GLY A 101 -5.73 -16.49 4.22
C GLY A 101 -6.22 -16.12 2.81
N LYS A 102 -7.22 -15.24 2.68
CA LYS A 102 -7.79 -14.80 1.40
C LYS A 102 -7.84 -13.29 1.31
N VAL A 103 -7.57 -12.74 0.14
CA VAL A 103 -7.80 -11.31 -0.13
C VAL A 103 -9.29 -11.08 -0.28
N LYS A 104 -9.82 -10.12 0.47
CA LYS A 104 -11.24 -9.74 0.50
C LYS A 104 -11.51 -8.45 -0.27
N GLU A 105 -10.49 -7.60 -0.39
CA GLU A 105 -10.60 -6.33 -1.09
C GLU A 105 -9.26 -5.89 -1.64
N TYR A 106 -9.30 -5.12 -2.72
CA TYR A 106 -8.16 -4.49 -3.34
C TYR A 106 -8.40 -2.98 -3.48
N PHE A 107 -7.34 -2.19 -3.34
CA PHE A 107 -7.34 -0.81 -3.79
C PHE A 107 -6.23 -0.63 -4.82
N ILE A 108 -6.58 -0.26 -6.03
CA ILE A 108 -5.67 -0.06 -7.16
C ILE A 108 -5.40 1.44 -7.31
N ILE A 109 -4.29 1.91 -6.77
CA ILE A 109 -4.05 3.34 -6.57
C ILE A 109 -2.81 3.79 -7.34
N PRO A 110 -2.89 4.83 -8.19
CA PRO A 110 -1.69 5.41 -8.78
C PRO A 110 -0.68 5.81 -7.70
N THR A 111 0.58 5.43 -7.85
CA THR A 111 1.63 5.69 -6.86
C THR A 111 1.74 7.15 -6.48
N GLN A 112 1.55 8.06 -7.44
CA GLN A 112 1.54 9.51 -7.19
C GLN A 112 0.53 9.93 -6.12
N ILE A 113 -0.66 9.32 -6.13
CA ILE A 113 -1.72 9.62 -5.15
C ILE A 113 -1.31 9.14 -3.76
N VAL A 114 -0.79 7.91 -3.66
CA VAL A 114 -0.32 7.36 -2.39
C VAL A 114 0.83 8.21 -1.83
N SER A 115 1.83 8.53 -2.65
CA SER A 115 2.97 9.34 -2.26
C SER A 115 2.55 10.72 -1.74
N LYS A 116 1.71 11.43 -2.50
CA LYS A 116 1.18 12.74 -2.11
C LYS A 116 0.47 12.71 -0.76
N GLU A 117 -0.37 11.71 -0.55
CA GLU A 117 -1.13 11.59 0.70
C GLU A 117 -0.25 11.18 1.88
N LEU A 118 0.73 10.31 1.67
CA LEU A 118 1.70 9.94 2.70
C LEU A 118 2.55 11.14 3.12
N LYS A 119 3.06 11.93 2.18
CA LYS A 119 3.83 13.14 2.46
C LYS A 119 3.00 14.16 3.24
N LYS A 120 1.76 14.38 2.84
CA LYS A 120 0.83 15.27 3.54
C LYS A 120 0.54 14.77 4.95
N SER A 121 0.21 13.49 5.11
CA SER A 121 -0.02 12.87 6.41
C SER A 121 1.20 12.96 7.31
N ASN A 122 2.39 12.72 6.77
CA ASN A 122 3.65 12.82 7.49
C ASN A 122 3.92 14.24 8.00
N LYS A 123 3.76 15.25 7.11
CA LYS A 123 3.90 16.67 7.47
C LYS A 123 2.97 17.06 8.61
N ILE A 124 1.67 16.74 8.51
CA ILE A 124 0.68 17.03 9.55
C ILE A 124 1.04 16.35 10.87
N TYR A 125 1.49 15.09 10.81
CA TYR A 125 1.91 14.37 12.01
C TYR A 125 3.07 15.07 12.72
N HIS A 126 4.13 15.44 12.00
CA HIS A 126 5.31 16.04 12.60
C HIS A 126 5.11 17.48 13.08
N GLN A 127 4.18 18.21 12.49
CA GLN A 127 3.78 19.55 12.94
C GLN A 127 2.87 19.50 14.18
N GLY A 128 2.24 18.36 14.44
CA GLY A 128 1.34 18.18 15.56
C GLY A 128 2.07 17.92 16.88
N LYS A 129 1.36 18.14 17.97
CA LYS A 129 1.80 17.80 19.33
C LYS A 129 1.16 16.49 19.76
N LYS A 130 1.75 15.83 20.74
CA LYS A 130 1.13 14.74 21.49
C LYS A 130 0.05 15.29 22.42
N ARG A 131 -0.73 14.39 23.06
CA ARG A 131 -1.74 14.78 24.06
C ARG A 131 -1.16 15.51 25.26
N ASP A 132 0.12 15.21 25.61
CA ASP A 132 0.87 15.85 26.69
C ASP A 132 1.49 17.21 26.28
N GLY A 133 1.21 17.73 25.10
CA GLY A 133 1.73 18.98 24.57
C GLY A 133 3.15 18.89 23.99
N THR A 134 3.85 17.76 24.15
CA THR A 134 5.22 17.58 23.61
C THR A 134 5.25 17.41 22.11
N LYS A 135 6.35 17.78 21.46
CA LYS A 135 6.56 17.57 20.02
C LYS A 135 6.60 16.07 19.70
N ARG A 136 6.03 15.70 18.58
CA ARG A 136 6.13 14.33 18.07
C ARG A 136 7.54 14.07 17.54
N LYS A 137 8.08 12.89 17.85
CA LYS A 137 9.37 12.46 17.30
C LYS A 137 9.25 12.17 15.83
N ILE A 138 10.30 12.49 15.05
CA ILE A 138 10.44 12.04 13.68
C ILE A 138 10.59 10.52 13.68
N THR A 139 9.74 9.84 12.91
CA THR A 139 9.76 8.38 12.80
C THR A 139 10.04 7.98 11.36
N SER A 140 10.76 6.88 11.20
CA SER A 140 11.02 6.28 9.88
C SER A 140 9.84 5.46 9.36
N HIS A 141 8.76 5.35 10.12
CA HIS A 141 7.58 4.58 9.75
C HIS A 141 6.33 5.43 9.91
N ARG A 142 5.44 5.30 8.95
CA ARG A 142 4.11 5.89 9.00
C ARG A 142 3.07 4.82 8.78
N ALA A 143 1.97 4.91 9.52
CA ALA A 143 0.81 4.06 9.36
C ALA A 143 -0.38 4.87 8.85
N LEU A 144 -1.13 4.31 7.92
CA LEU A 144 -2.43 4.79 7.49
C LEU A 144 -3.48 3.81 7.99
N PHE A 145 -4.53 4.33 8.59
CA PHE A 145 -5.65 3.54 9.11
C PHE A 145 -6.82 3.65 8.15
N LEU A 146 -7.36 2.51 7.74
CA LEU A 146 -8.47 2.46 6.79
C LEU A 146 -9.78 2.96 7.40
N GLN A 147 -9.94 2.81 8.73
CA GLN A 147 -11.13 3.29 9.42
C GLN A 147 -11.13 4.79 9.63
N GLU A 148 -12.33 5.30 9.85
CA GLU A 148 -12.58 6.66 10.33
C GLU A 148 -12.08 6.82 11.78
N SER A 149 -11.40 7.93 12.03
CA SER A 149 -11.18 8.47 13.36
C SER A 149 -11.37 9.97 13.26
N LYS A 150 -12.14 10.55 14.17
CA LYS A 150 -12.47 11.97 14.14
C LYS A 150 -11.25 12.88 14.24
N ASP A 151 -10.17 12.38 14.81
CA ASP A 151 -9.06 13.23 15.26
C ASP A 151 -7.81 13.18 14.40
N HIS A 152 -7.76 12.33 13.33
CA HIS A 152 -6.51 12.12 12.64
C HIS A 152 -6.64 12.10 11.11
N TYR A 153 -5.84 12.93 10.48
CA TYR A 153 -5.76 13.00 9.01
C TYR A 153 -5.38 11.66 8.35
N TRP A 154 -4.59 10.83 9.03
CA TRP A 154 -4.14 9.52 8.55
C TRP A 154 -5.15 8.38 8.73
N CYS A 155 -6.37 8.70 9.11
CA CYS A 155 -7.50 7.76 9.23
C CYS A 155 -8.51 7.95 8.09
N GLY A 156 -9.39 6.97 7.93
CA GLY A 156 -10.49 7.04 6.96
C GLY A 156 -10.08 6.81 5.50
N TRP A 157 -8.97 6.10 5.27
CA TRP A 157 -8.47 5.88 3.92
C TRP A 157 -9.39 5.01 3.08
N ARG A 158 -10.14 4.10 3.67
CA ARG A 158 -11.15 3.30 2.96
C ARG A 158 -12.15 4.20 2.24
N ARG A 159 -12.71 5.21 2.89
CA ARG A 159 -13.63 6.16 2.28
C ARG A 159 -12.95 7.08 1.27
N LYS A 160 -11.80 7.64 1.63
CA LYS A 160 -11.05 8.54 0.75
C LYS A 160 -10.62 7.87 -0.56
N TRP A 161 -10.29 6.59 -0.50
CA TRP A 161 -9.85 5.80 -1.64
C TRP A 161 -10.92 4.89 -2.24
N ASN A 162 -12.18 5.07 -1.88
CA ASN A 162 -13.29 4.22 -2.36
C ASN A 162 -13.37 4.11 -3.88
N LYS A 163 -13.03 5.16 -4.62
CA LYS A 163 -12.97 5.14 -6.09
C LYS A 163 -11.92 4.19 -6.67
N TYR A 164 -10.96 3.78 -5.87
CA TYR A 164 -9.91 2.81 -6.23
C TYR A 164 -10.24 1.38 -5.77
N HIS A 165 -11.32 1.21 -5.01
CA HIS A 165 -11.73 -0.08 -4.47
C HIS A 165 -12.13 -1.03 -5.59
N ASN A 166 -11.45 -2.16 -5.71
CA ASN A 166 -11.62 -3.19 -6.73
C ASN A 166 -11.66 -2.65 -8.19
N ASN A 167 -11.08 -1.47 -8.42
CA ASN A 167 -11.15 -0.78 -9.70
C ASN A 167 -9.95 -1.12 -10.60
N TRP A 168 -9.91 -2.35 -11.08
CA TRP A 168 -8.87 -2.87 -11.95
C TRP A 168 -8.78 -2.18 -13.32
N LYS A 169 -9.87 -1.51 -13.77
CA LYS A 169 -9.89 -0.75 -15.03
C LYS A 169 -8.87 0.39 -15.06
N LEU A 170 -8.44 0.87 -13.90
CA LEU A 170 -7.41 1.92 -13.81
C LEU A 170 -6.06 1.50 -14.39
N LEU A 171 -5.77 0.20 -14.44
CA LEU A 171 -4.56 -0.31 -15.06
C LEU A 171 -4.62 -0.29 -16.61
N GLU A 172 -5.80 -0.14 -17.20
CA GLU A 172 -6.03 -0.19 -18.64
C GLU A 172 -6.09 1.21 -19.31
N ASN A 173 -6.02 2.28 -18.50
CA ASN A 173 -6.11 3.68 -18.95
C ASN A 173 -4.74 4.32 -19.19
#